data_4f131175f6385d0883c3a85213e56555
#
_entry.id   4f131175f6385d0883c3a85213e56555
#
_cell.length_a   1.000
_cell.length_b   1.000
_cell.length_c   1.000
_cell.angle_alpha   90.00
_cell.angle_beta   90.00
_cell.angle_gamma   90.00
#
_symmetry.space_group_name_H-M   'P 1'
#
loop_
_entity.id
_entity.type
_entity.pdbx_description
1 polymer ?
#
loop_
_entity_poly.entity_id
_entity_poly.type
_entity_poly.pdbx_seq_one_letter_code
_entity_poly.pdbx_strand_id
1 'polypeptide(L)'
;MDDLNLAVQDGEFVTIIGSNGAGKSTLFNLIAGSILPDKGKIVLDGKDITSWPEHRRAKQIGRIFQDPMRGTAPSMTIEENLALAYLRSRQGHFGIGIPKQEREFFRDQLASLGLGLEERMKTPVGLLSGGQRQAVSLLMCTMTPPKLLLLDEHTAALDPATADKVLQITQEIVQKHRITTLMITHNLQLSLRMGSRTLMMSEGKILLDLCGEQRERMSVPELLERFQQAGSCALDNDRILLQPVGFGH
;
A
#
# COMPACT_ATOMS: atom_id res chain seq x y z
N MET A 1 -13.30 0.92 16.19
CA MET A 1 -13.95 0.09 15.16
C MET A 1 -14.84 -0.88 15.89
N ASP A 2 -16.09 -0.92 15.52
CA ASP A 2 -17.06 -1.77 16.18
C ASP A 2 -17.80 -2.57 15.10
N ASP A 3 -17.75 -3.92 15.24
CA ASP A 3 -18.40 -4.90 14.34
C ASP A 3 -18.07 -4.74 12.85
N LEU A 4 -16.77 -4.53 12.51
CA LEU A 4 -16.33 -4.47 11.12
C LEU A 4 -16.08 -5.88 10.58
N ASN A 5 -16.82 -6.25 9.53
CA ASN A 5 -16.66 -7.50 8.79
C ASN A 5 -16.19 -7.19 7.37
N LEU A 6 -15.06 -7.76 6.96
CA LEU A 6 -14.48 -7.58 5.62
C LEU A 6 -13.88 -8.90 5.13
N ALA A 7 -14.30 -9.35 3.97
CA ALA A 7 -13.67 -10.42 3.23
C ALA A 7 -13.06 -9.88 1.94
N VAL A 8 -11.81 -10.27 1.65
CA VAL A 8 -11.07 -9.89 0.44
C VAL A 8 -10.60 -11.16 -0.23
N GLN A 9 -10.80 -11.26 -1.54
CA GLN A 9 -10.42 -12.44 -2.30
C GLN A 9 -8.94 -12.42 -2.67
N ASP A 10 -8.37 -13.59 -2.92
CA ASP A 10 -6.97 -13.70 -3.35
C ASP A 10 -6.75 -12.99 -4.68
N GLY A 11 -5.72 -12.13 -4.74
CA GLY A 11 -5.41 -11.30 -5.89
C GLY A 11 -6.35 -10.10 -6.09
N GLU A 12 -7.31 -9.84 -5.19
CA GLU A 12 -8.18 -8.68 -5.27
C GLU A 12 -7.43 -7.40 -4.90
N PHE A 13 -7.66 -6.33 -5.67
CA PHE A 13 -7.15 -5.00 -5.34
C PHE A 13 -8.32 -4.13 -4.87
N VAL A 14 -8.33 -3.81 -3.59
CA VAL A 14 -9.38 -3.03 -2.92
C VAL A 14 -8.88 -1.65 -2.56
N THR A 15 -9.59 -0.61 -2.95
CA THR A 15 -9.34 0.76 -2.51
C THR A 15 -10.23 1.11 -1.32
N ILE A 16 -9.69 1.83 -0.35
CA ILE A 16 -10.39 2.24 0.88
C ILE A 16 -10.36 3.76 0.95
N ILE A 17 -11.53 4.36 0.94
CA ILE A 17 -11.74 5.81 1.05
C ILE A 17 -12.54 6.14 2.30
N GLY A 18 -12.54 7.41 2.70
CA GLY A 18 -13.28 7.92 3.86
C GLY A 18 -12.61 9.13 4.48
N SER A 19 -13.33 9.87 5.29
CA SER A 19 -12.86 11.07 5.99
C SER A 19 -11.71 10.78 6.97
N ASN A 20 -11.06 11.83 7.45
CA ASN A 20 -10.11 11.72 8.55
C ASN A 20 -10.86 11.23 9.80
N GLY A 21 -10.23 10.26 10.52
CA GLY A 21 -10.91 9.64 11.67
C GLY A 21 -11.88 8.50 11.33
N ALA A 22 -12.12 8.19 10.04
CA ALA A 22 -13.01 7.10 9.62
C ALA A 22 -12.55 5.68 10.07
N GLY A 23 -11.33 5.53 10.60
CA GLY A 23 -10.81 4.25 11.07
C GLY A 23 -9.90 3.51 10.07
N LYS A 24 -9.58 4.10 8.90
CA LYS A 24 -8.76 3.47 7.86
C LYS A 24 -7.39 3.02 8.36
N SER A 25 -6.64 3.91 8.99
CA SER A 25 -5.32 3.59 9.56
C SER A 25 -5.41 2.62 10.74
N THR A 26 -6.50 2.67 11.51
CA THR A 26 -6.78 1.69 12.56
C THR A 26 -6.98 0.29 11.96
N LEU A 27 -7.73 0.17 10.87
CA LEU A 27 -7.90 -1.08 10.13
C LEU A 27 -6.53 -1.64 9.69
N PHE A 28 -5.68 -0.81 9.08
CA PHE A 28 -4.34 -1.23 8.66
C PHE A 28 -3.47 -1.65 9.85
N ASN A 29 -3.53 -0.94 10.97
CA ASN A 29 -2.78 -1.28 12.17
C ASN A 29 -3.25 -2.61 12.78
N LEU A 30 -4.55 -2.89 12.77
CA LEU A 30 -5.12 -4.17 13.20
C LEU A 30 -4.66 -5.31 12.29
N ILE A 31 -4.70 -5.14 10.95
CA ILE A 31 -4.25 -6.13 9.99
C ILE A 31 -2.74 -6.37 10.11
N ALA A 32 -1.94 -5.31 10.21
CA ALA A 32 -0.49 -5.40 10.35
C ALA A 32 -0.04 -5.96 11.70
N GLY A 33 -0.89 -5.89 12.73
CA GLY A 33 -0.58 -6.38 14.08
C GLY A 33 0.15 -5.37 14.97
N SER A 34 0.19 -4.10 14.56
CA SER A 34 0.67 -2.99 15.40
C SER A 34 -0.31 -2.70 16.55
N ILE A 35 -1.59 -3.08 16.36
CA ILE A 35 -2.65 -3.07 17.38
C ILE A 35 -3.33 -4.44 17.32
N LEU A 36 -3.70 -4.99 18.47
CA LEU A 36 -4.49 -6.22 18.54
C LEU A 36 -5.98 -5.88 18.72
N PRO A 37 -6.89 -6.63 18.08
CA PRO A 37 -8.32 -6.42 18.30
C PRO A 37 -8.76 -6.92 19.68
N ASP A 38 -9.67 -6.21 20.33
CA ASP A 38 -10.27 -6.63 21.60
C ASP A 38 -11.17 -7.86 21.43
N LYS A 39 -11.85 -7.93 20.27
CA LYS A 39 -12.76 -9.03 19.89
C LYS A 39 -12.68 -9.26 18.38
N GLY A 40 -13.13 -10.43 17.96
CA GLY A 40 -13.16 -10.83 16.55
C GLY A 40 -11.92 -11.63 16.13
N LYS A 41 -11.78 -11.82 14.82
CA LYS A 41 -10.70 -12.62 14.22
C LYS A 41 -10.16 -11.96 12.97
N ILE A 42 -8.86 -12.13 12.74
CA ILE A 42 -8.19 -11.76 11.50
C ILE A 42 -7.62 -13.04 10.90
N VAL A 43 -8.11 -13.40 9.72
CA VAL A 43 -7.70 -14.61 9.00
C VAL A 43 -6.97 -14.19 7.72
N LEU A 44 -5.79 -14.71 7.48
CA LEU A 44 -5.00 -14.51 6.28
C LEU A 44 -4.64 -15.87 5.67
N ASP A 45 -5.03 -16.10 4.41
CA ASP A 45 -4.77 -17.35 3.70
C ASP A 45 -5.19 -18.60 4.53
N GLY A 46 -6.42 -18.54 5.10
CA GLY A 46 -7.00 -19.60 5.93
C GLY A 46 -6.41 -19.75 7.34
N LYS A 47 -5.42 -18.93 7.72
CA LYS A 47 -4.76 -18.98 9.03
C LYS A 47 -5.26 -17.86 9.92
N ASP A 48 -5.65 -18.19 11.14
CA ASP A 48 -5.93 -17.19 12.18
C ASP A 48 -4.62 -16.53 12.62
N ILE A 49 -4.50 -15.25 12.33
CA ILE A 49 -3.33 -14.42 12.67
C ILE A 49 -3.64 -13.41 13.79
N THR A 50 -4.81 -13.49 14.41
CA THR A 50 -5.32 -12.51 15.38
C THR A 50 -4.33 -12.19 16.49
N SER A 51 -3.72 -13.22 17.05
CA SER A 51 -2.73 -13.07 18.14
C SER A 51 -1.28 -12.96 17.66
N TRP A 52 -1.03 -12.97 16.34
CA TRP A 52 0.35 -12.89 15.87
C TRP A 52 0.91 -11.47 16.06
N PRO A 53 2.12 -11.35 16.61
CA PRO A 53 2.80 -10.07 16.72
C PRO A 53 3.20 -9.54 15.32
N GLU A 54 3.38 -8.23 15.21
CA GLU A 54 3.68 -7.52 13.96
C GLU A 54 4.86 -8.15 13.19
N HIS A 55 5.97 -8.47 13.84
CA HIS A 55 7.14 -9.06 13.18
C HIS A 55 6.86 -10.43 12.52
N ARG A 56 5.89 -11.19 13.05
CA ARG A 56 5.47 -12.46 12.46
C ARG A 56 4.55 -12.21 11.24
N ARG A 57 3.64 -11.24 11.35
CA ARG A 57 2.76 -10.84 10.23
C ARG A 57 3.55 -10.19 9.10
N ALA A 58 4.58 -9.42 9.40
CA ALA A 58 5.47 -8.77 8.43
C ALA A 58 6.17 -9.76 7.47
N LYS A 59 6.23 -11.05 7.79
CA LYS A 59 6.71 -12.08 6.85
C LYS A 59 5.73 -12.39 5.71
N GLN A 60 4.44 -12.06 5.89
CA GLN A 60 3.36 -12.35 4.94
C GLN A 60 2.63 -11.09 4.47
N ILE A 61 2.74 -10.00 5.22
CA ILE A 61 2.08 -8.72 4.93
C ILE A 61 3.15 -7.68 4.63
N GLY A 62 3.14 -7.14 3.42
CA GLY A 62 3.92 -5.95 3.05
C GLY A 62 3.14 -4.70 3.46
N ARG A 63 3.81 -3.68 3.99
CA ARG A 63 3.20 -2.39 4.29
C ARG A 63 4.05 -1.25 3.77
N ILE A 64 3.43 -0.36 3.02
CA ILE A 64 4.02 0.90 2.57
C ILE A 64 3.29 2.03 3.27
N PHE A 65 4.07 2.93 3.86
CA PHE A 65 3.59 4.05 4.64
C PHE A 65 3.45 5.31 3.78
N GLN A 66 2.64 6.25 4.23
CA GLN A 66 2.51 7.57 3.64
C GLN A 66 3.86 8.31 3.61
N ASP A 67 4.63 8.22 4.70
CA ASP A 67 5.99 8.74 4.76
C ASP A 67 6.98 7.66 4.26
N PRO A 68 7.66 7.90 3.11
CA PRO A 68 8.62 6.93 2.56
C PRO A 68 9.83 6.66 3.47
N MET A 69 10.08 7.51 4.46
CA MET A 69 11.18 7.32 5.42
C MET A 69 10.89 6.18 6.40
N ARG A 70 9.63 5.91 6.70
CA ARG A 70 9.25 4.89 7.68
C ARG A 70 9.49 3.46 7.24
N GLY A 71 9.58 3.22 5.96
CA GLY A 71 9.79 1.88 5.38
C GLY A 71 11.26 1.54 5.08
N THR A 72 12.18 2.49 5.29
CA THR A 72 13.60 2.38 4.88
C THR A 72 14.56 2.76 6.00
N ALA A 73 15.81 2.35 5.88
CA ALA A 73 16.93 2.83 6.71
C ALA A 73 17.68 3.92 5.91
N PRO A 74 17.43 5.22 6.15
CA PRO A 74 17.88 6.29 5.27
C PRO A 74 19.40 6.44 5.16
N SER A 75 20.15 6.08 6.21
CA SER A 75 21.61 6.10 6.24
C SER A 75 22.25 4.93 5.50
N MET A 76 21.51 3.86 5.24
CA MET A 76 21.98 2.69 4.52
C MET A 76 21.78 2.88 3.01
N THR A 77 22.61 2.21 2.23
CA THR A 77 22.53 2.19 0.77
C THR A 77 21.28 1.47 0.27
N ILE A 78 20.95 1.66 -1.02
CA ILE A 78 19.86 0.94 -1.67
C ILE A 78 20.07 -0.58 -1.54
N GLU A 79 21.26 -1.10 -1.88
CA GLU A 79 21.55 -2.53 -1.82
C GLU A 79 21.44 -3.10 -0.40
N GLU A 80 21.83 -2.35 0.63
CA GLU A 80 21.70 -2.76 2.03
C GLU A 80 20.24 -2.81 2.49
N ASN A 81 19.43 -1.81 2.10
CA ASN A 81 17.99 -1.81 2.37
C ASN A 81 17.30 -3.00 1.70
N LEU A 82 17.63 -3.29 0.44
CA LEU A 82 17.09 -4.45 -0.27
C LEU A 82 17.52 -5.77 0.38
N ALA A 83 18.78 -5.88 0.80
CA ALA A 83 19.30 -7.05 1.50
C ALA A 83 18.55 -7.31 2.81
N LEU A 84 18.31 -6.26 3.62
CA LEU A 84 17.52 -6.38 4.86
C LEU A 84 16.08 -6.86 4.58
N ALA A 85 15.43 -6.31 3.55
CA ALA A 85 14.10 -6.73 3.16
C ALA A 85 14.07 -8.19 2.67
N TYR A 86 15.08 -8.59 1.91
CA TYR A 86 15.20 -9.94 1.35
C TYR A 86 15.45 -11.00 2.43
N LEU A 87 16.23 -10.68 3.47
CA LEU A 87 16.46 -11.56 4.61
C LEU A 87 15.18 -11.84 5.42
N ARG A 88 14.21 -10.92 5.41
CA ARG A 88 12.93 -11.11 6.12
C ARG A 88 12.16 -12.35 5.64
N SER A 89 12.30 -12.70 4.38
CA SER A 89 11.60 -13.82 3.75
C SER A 89 12.37 -15.13 3.79
N ARG A 90 13.67 -15.10 4.10
CA ARG A 90 14.55 -16.26 4.15
C ARG A 90 14.88 -16.67 5.59
N GLN A 91 14.93 -17.96 5.84
CA GLN A 91 15.65 -18.53 6.97
C GLN A 91 17.13 -18.63 6.55
N GLY A 92 17.89 -17.58 6.77
CA GLY A 92 19.29 -17.53 6.33
C GLY A 92 20.20 -16.93 7.36
N HIS A 93 21.45 -17.35 7.35
CA HIS A 93 22.53 -16.81 8.18
C HIS A 93 22.87 -15.40 7.70
N PHE A 94 23.11 -14.48 8.64
CA PHE A 94 23.80 -13.23 8.37
C PHE A 94 25.24 -13.54 7.95
N GLY A 95 25.49 -13.64 6.66
CA GLY A 95 26.85 -13.65 6.12
C GLY A 95 27.46 -12.25 6.18
N ILE A 96 28.79 -12.20 6.15
CA ILE A 96 29.51 -10.93 6.03
C ILE A 96 29.38 -10.43 4.59
N GLY A 97 28.53 -9.39 4.39
CA GLY A 97 28.33 -8.74 3.08
C GLY A 97 27.20 -9.34 2.23
N ILE A 98 26.90 -8.65 1.13
CA ILE A 98 25.85 -9.05 0.16
C ILE A 98 26.51 -9.96 -0.90
N PRO A 99 26.07 -11.22 -1.07
CA PRO A 99 26.59 -12.11 -2.09
C PRO A 99 26.44 -11.53 -3.51
N LYS A 100 27.37 -11.88 -4.40
CA LYS A 100 27.35 -11.38 -5.79
C LYS A 100 26.03 -11.69 -6.51
N GLN A 101 25.49 -12.89 -6.34
CA GLN A 101 24.24 -13.32 -6.94
C GLN A 101 23.04 -12.49 -6.43
N GLU A 102 23.01 -12.15 -5.14
CA GLU A 102 21.95 -11.30 -4.58
C GLU A 102 22.09 -9.87 -5.09
N ARG A 103 23.31 -9.35 -5.23
CA ARG A 103 23.55 -8.01 -5.79
C ARG A 103 23.11 -7.93 -7.26
N GLU A 104 23.37 -8.96 -8.08
CA GLU A 104 22.87 -9.05 -9.46
C GLU A 104 21.36 -9.11 -9.48
N PHE A 105 20.73 -9.93 -8.64
CA PHE A 105 19.29 -9.99 -8.49
C PHE A 105 18.68 -8.62 -8.10
N PHE A 106 19.27 -7.92 -7.14
CA PHE A 106 18.80 -6.58 -6.75
C PHE A 106 18.92 -5.55 -7.89
N ARG A 107 19.99 -5.65 -8.67
CA ARG A 107 20.19 -4.80 -9.86
C ARG A 107 19.07 -5.01 -10.87
N ASP A 108 18.76 -6.26 -11.20
CA ASP A 108 17.70 -6.59 -12.15
C ASP A 108 16.31 -6.12 -11.66
N GLN A 109 16.05 -6.29 -10.35
CA GLN A 109 14.82 -5.81 -9.75
C GLN A 109 14.71 -4.28 -9.80
N LEU A 110 15.80 -3.54 -9.54
CA LEU A 110 15.85 -2.08 -9.63
C LEU A 110 15.68 -1.61 -11.07
N ALA A 111 16.33 -2.26 -12.03
CA ALA A 111 16.21 -1.95 -13.46
C ALA A 111 14.75 -2.05 -13.94
N SER A 112 13.98 -3.01 -13.41
CA SER A 112 12.56 -3.19 -13.75
C SER A 112 11.68 -1.98 -13.35
N LEU A 113 12.14 -1.14 -12.42
CA LEU A 113 11.41 0.07 -12.02
C LEU A 113 11.53 1.22 -13.06
N GLY A 114 12.54 1.17 -13.94
CA GLY A 114 12.80 2.19 -14.95
C GLY A 114 13.15 3.58 -14.38
N LEU A 115 13.88 3.61 -13.24
CA LEU A 115 14.25 4.83 -12.52
C LEU A 115 15.76 5.08 -12.46
N GLY A 116 16.59 4.25 -13.12
CA GLY A 116 18.05 4.34 -13.13
C GLY A 116 18.70 4.06 -11.76
N LEU A 117 18.00 3.36 -10.87
CA LEU A 117 18.49 3.07 -9.52
C LEU A 117 19.46 1.89 -9.48
N GLU A 118 19.44 1.05 -10.49
CA GLU A 118 20.36 -0.07 -10.70
C GLU A 118 21.83 0.36 -10.82
N GLU A 119 22.08 1.59 -11.27
CA GLU A 119 23.41 2.20 -11.34
C GLU A 119 23.83 2.92 -10.05
N ARG A 120 22.88 3.07 -9.12
CA ARG A 120 23.05 3.85 -7.90
C ARG A 120 22.90 3.01 -6.62
N MET A 121 23.10 1.71 -6.69
CA MET A 121 22.86 0.77 -5.58
C MET A 121 23.60 1.13 -4.29
N LYS A 122 24.76 1.79 -4.39
CA LYS A 122 25.57 2.26 -3.25
C LYS A 122 25.17 3.64 -2.73
N THR A 123 24.16 4.28 -3.31
CA THR A 123 23.67 5.58 -2.82
C THR A 123 22.83 5.33 -1.55
N PRO A 124 23.04 6.10 -0.47
CA PRO A 124 22.16 6.09 0.69
C PRO A 124 20.70 6.42 0.30
N VAL A 125 19.75 5.67 0.82
CA VAL A 125 18.33 5.87 0.48
C VAL A 125 17.83 7.26 0.88
N GLY A 126 18.39 7.84 1.94
CA GLY A 126 18.09 9.21 2.36
C GLY A 126 18.35 10.28 1.31
N LEU A 127 19.24 10.03 0.33
CA LEU A 127 19.58 10.96 -0.76
C LEU A 127 18.70 10.78 -2.02
N LEU A 128 17.76 9.85 -2.00
CA LEU A 128 16.82 9.66 -3.10
C LEU A 128 15.68 10.69 -3.06
N SER A 129 15.11 10.99 -4.22
CA SER A 129 13.83 11.73 -4.27
C SER A 129 12.72 10.97 -3.56
N GLY A 130 11.64 11.65 -3.18
CA GLY A 130 10.48 11.01 -2.55
C GLY A 130 9.95 9.83 -3.35
N GLY A 131 9.76 10.00 -4.66
CA GLY A 131 9.26 8.95 -5.54
C GLY A 131 10.23 7.79 -5.72
N GLN A 132 11.53 8.07 -5.88
CA GLN A 132 12.56 7.02 -5.95
C GLN A 132 12.58 6.19 -4.66
N ARG A 133 12.49 6.85 -3.50
CA ARG A 133 12.44 6.18 -2.20
C ARG A 133 11.16 5.34 -2.06
N GLN A 134 10.03 5.86 -2.53
CA GLN A 134 8.77 5.12 -2.50
C GLN A 134 8.82 3.88 -3.40
N ALA A 135 9.42 3.99 -4.59
CA ALA A 135 9.64 2.85 -5.48
C ALA A 135 10.58 1.79 -4.87
N VAL A 136 11.65 2.21 -4.18
CA VAL A 136 12.51 1.30 -3.41
C VAL A 136 11.74 0.62 -2.29
N SER A 137 10.92 1.35 -1.53
CA SER A 137 10.07 0.79 -0.47
C SER A 137 9.08 -0.24 -1.02
N LEU A 138 8.48 0.04 -2.18
CA LEU A 138 7.60 -0.89 -2.88
C LEU A 138 8.35 -2.16 -3.27
N LEU A 139 9.53 -2.03 -3.87
CA LEU A 139 10.37 -3.16 -4.23
C LEU A 139 10.75 -3.99 -3.00
N MET A 140 11.18 -3.37 -1.91
CA MET A 140 11.48 -4.04 -0.63
C MET A 140 10.31 -4.88 -0.09
N CYS A 141 9.07 -4.41 -0.29
CA CYS A 141 7.87 -5.12 0.12
C CYS A 141 7.49 -6.26 -0.83
N THR A 142 7.86 -6.18 -2.10
CA THR A 142 7.32 -7.03 -3.18
C THR A 142 8.35 -7.93 -3.88
N MET A 143 9.67 -7.76 -3.65
CA MET A 143 10.73 -8.66 -4.14
C MET A 143 10.46 -10.12 -3.81
N THR A 144 9.91 -10.35 -2.62
CA THR A 144 9.29 -11.62 -2.24
C THR A 144 7.82 -11.33 -2.07
N PRO A 145 6.96 -11.73 -3.01
CA PRO A 145 5.55 -11.35 -3.03
C PRO A 145 4.87 -11.69 -1.70
N PRO A 146 4.29 -10.70 -1.00
CA PRO A 146 3.55 -10.94 0.22
C PRO A 146 2.17 -11.54 -0.10
N LYS A 147 1.52 -12.14 0.89
CA LYS A 147 0.12 -12.57 0.78
C LYS A 147 -0.86 -11.40 0.75
N LEU A 148 -0.48 -10.29 1.38
CA LEU A 148 -1.27 -9.06 1.43
C LEU A 148 -0.33 -7.85 1.38
N LEU A 149 -0.64 -6.88 0.54
CA LEU A 149 0.05 -5.59 0.47
C LEU A 149 -0.88 -4.48 0.98
N LEU A 150 -0.40 -3.72 1.95
CA LEU A 150 -1.08 -2.57 2.52
C LEU A 150 -0.40 -1.29 2.02
N LEU A 151 -1.13 -0.46 1.29
CA LEU A 151 -0.68 0.81 0.73
C LEU A 151 -1.38 1.96 1.45
N ASP A 152 -0.67 2.67 2.33
CA ASP A 152 -1.23 3.73 3.17
C ASP A 152 -0.89 5.09 2.55
N GLU A 153 -1.77 5.63 1.68
CA GLU A 153 -1.61 6.93 1.00
C GLU A 153 -0.23 7.15 0.39
N HIS A 154 0.34 6.11 -0.16
CA HIS A 154 1.75 5.98 -0.50
C HIS A 154 2.25 6.95 -1.60
N THR A 155 1.38 7.75 -2.20
CA THR A 155 1.72 8.76 -3.20
C THR A 155 1.31 10.18 -2.80
N ALA A 156 0.69 10.37 -1.63
CA ALA A 156 0.12 11.65 -1.23
C ALA A 156 1.17 12.77 -1.03
N ALA A 157 2.40 12.41 -0.68
CA ALA A 157 3.50 13.36 -0.47
C ALA A 157 4.36 13.63 -1.74
N LEU A 158 3.95 13.10 -2.90
CA LEU A 158 4.69 13.21 -4.16
C LEU A 158 4.05 14.26 -5.07
N ASP A 159 4.87 14.85 -5.95
CA ASP A 159 4.34 15.63 -7.05
C ASP A 159 3.54 14.75 -8.03
N PRO A 160 2.60 15.32 -8.80
CA PRO A 160 1.67 14.55 -9.63
C PRO A 160 2.34 13.60 -10.62
N ALA A 161 3.38 14.03 -11.32
CA ALA A 161 4.07 13.22 -12.32
C ALA A 161 4.79 12.02 -11.67
N THR A 162 5.44 12.26 -10.55
CA THR A 162 6.11 11.22 -9.75
C THR A 162 5.09 10.25 -9.14
N ALA A 163 3.96 10.77 -8.64
CA ALA A 163 2.88 9.95 -8.09
C ALA A 163 2.32 8.99 -9.16
N ASP A 164 2.04 9.47 -10.37
CA ASP A 164 1.56 8.64 -11.46
C ASP A 164 2.56 7.54 -11.84
N LYS A 165 3.86 7.85 -11.89
CA LYS A 165 4.90 6.85 -12.14
C LYS A 165 4.94 5.77 -11.06
N VAL A 166 4.87 6.14 -9.78
CA VAL A 166 4.84 5.19 -8.66
C VAL A 166 3.58 4.34 -8.69
N LEU A 167 2.41 4.93 -9.01
CA LEU A 167 1.15 4.19 -9.16
C LEU A 167 1.21 3.19 -10.31
N GLN A 168 1.79 3.56 -11.45
CA GLN A 168 2.00 2.65 -12.57
C GLN A 168 2.87 1.47 -12.16
N ILE A 169 4.03 1.71 -11.54
CA ILE A 169 4.92 0.66 -11.02
C ILE A 169 4.18 -0.24 -10.02
N THR A 170 3.39 0.36 -9.13
CA THR A 170 2.57 -0.40 -8.15
C THR A 170 1.61 -1.34 -8.87
N GLN A 171 0.89 -0.85 -9.87
CA GLN A 171 -0.08 -1.64 -10.63
C GLN A 171 0.59 -2.78 -11.38
N GLU A 172 1.71 -2.52 -12.06
CA GLU A 172 2.48 -3.53 -12.79
C GLU A 172 2.95 -4.66 -11.86
N ILE A 173 3.52 -4.32 -10.69
CA ILE A 173 4.00 -5.30 -9.72
C ILE A 173 2.85 -6.13 -9.14
N VAL A 174 1.76 -5.47 -8.72
CA VAL A 174 0.60 -6.14 -8.14
C VAL A 174 -0.05 -7.10 -9.14
N GLN A 175 -0.22 -6.66 -10.38
CA GLN A 175 -0.79 -7.51 -11.45
C GLN A 175 0.12 -8.68 -11.79
N LYS A 176 1.43 -8.43 -12.00
CA LYS A 176 2.42 -9.44 -12.33
C LYS A 176 2.46 -10.58 -11.32
N HIS A 177 2.36 -10.26 -10.04
CA HIS A 177 2.48 -11.22 -8.94
C HIS A 177 1.13 -11.61 -8.32
N ARG A 178 0.01 -11.07 -8.83
CA ARG A 178 -1.36 -11.28 -8.32
C ARG A 178 -1.46 -11.05 -6.80
N ILE A 179 -0.84 -9.96 -6.32
CA ILE A 179 -0.77 -9.68 -4.88
C ILE A 179 -2.12 -9.12 -4.41
N THR A 180 -2.75 -9.74 -3.43
CA THR A 180 -3.92 -9.17 -2.75
C THR A 180 -3.53 -7.83 -2.13
N THR A 181 -4.26 -6.75 -2.46
CA THR A 181 -3.83 -5.40 -2.10
C THR A 181 -4.98 -4.60 -1.49
N LEU A 182 -4.71 -3.95 -0.36
CA LEU A 182 -5.57 -2.92 0.21
C LEU A 182 -4.86 -1.57 0.09
N MET A 183 -5.51 -0.57 -0.50
CA MET A 183 -4.94 0.76 -0.68
C MET A 183 -5.84 1.83 -0.06
N ILE A 184 -5.34 2.54 0.94
CA ILE A 184 -5.98 3.75 1.45
C ILE A 184 -5.62 4.92 0.54
N THR A 185 -6.63 5.70 0.16
CA THR A 185 -6.44 6.95 -0.58
C THR A 185 -7.53 7.96 -0.22
N HIS A 186 -7.18 9.25 -0.26
CA HIS A 186 -8.15 10.35 -0.18
C HIS A 186 -8.62 10.80 -1.57
N ASN A 187 -7.97 10.36 -2.63
CA ASN A 187 -8.31 10.73 -4.00
C ASN A 187 -9.38 9.79 -4.57
N LEU A 188 -10.59 10.32 -4.78
CA LEU A 188 -11.73 9.56 -5.30
C LEU A 188 -11.52 9.08 -6.74
N GLN A 189 -10.89 9.87 -7.60
CA GLN A 189 -10.57 9.44 -8.96
C GLN A 189 -9.60 8.27 -8.94
N LEU A 190 -8.57 8.35 -8.10
CA LEU A 190 -7.61 7.28 -7.92
C LEU A 190 -8.28 6.01 -7.38
N SER A 191 -9.23 6.14 -6.44
CA SER A 191 -9.95 5.00 -5.90
C SER A 191 -10.79 4.27 -6.94
N LEU A 192 -11.33 4.96 -7.94
CA LEU A 192 -12.05 4.35 -9.06
C LEU A 192 -11.13 3.85 -10.18
N ARG A 193 -9.94 4.44 -10.35
CA ARG A 193 -8.95 4.03 -11.34
C ARG A 193 -8.18 2.77 -10.93
N MET A 194 -7.88 2.65 -9.62
CA MET A 194 -7.08 1.55 -9.07
C MET A 194 -7.96 0.42 -8.54
N GLY A 195 -7.54 -0.82 -8.84
CA GLY A 195 -8.21 -2.00 -8.31
C GLY A 195 -9.59 -2.30 -8.89
N SER A 196 -10.27 -3.26 -8.31
CA SER A 196 -11.57 -3.81 -8.75
C SER A 196 -12.71 -3.56 -7.76
N ARG A 197 -12.41 -3.09 -6.54
CA ARG A 197 -13.38 -2.86 -5.47
C ARG A 197 -13.04 -1.60 -4.69
N THR A 198 -14.05 -0.85 -4.29
CA THR A 198 -13.91 0.38 -3.50
C THR A 198 -14.76 0.29 -2.25
N LEU A 199 -14.11 0.38 -1.09
CA LEU A 199 -14.76 0.45 0.20
C LEU A 199 -14.79 1.90 0.69
N MET A 200 -15.90 2.28 1.27
CA MET A 200 -16.05 3.59 1.89
C MET A 200 -16.26 3.42 3.38
N MET A 201 -15.40 4.04 4.17
CA MET A 201 -15.43 3.95 5.63
C MET A 201 -15.84 5.27 6.26
N SER A 202 -16.62 5.18 7.32
CA SER A 202 -16.92 6.28 8.25
C SER A 202 -17.12 5.71 9.66
N GLU A 203 -16.63 6.42 10.66
CA GLU A 203 -16.82 6.09 12.10
C GLU A 203 -16.48 4.62 12.43
N GLY A 204 -15.46 4.07 11.79
CA GLY A 204 -15.01 2.70 12.03
C GLY A 204 -15.87 1.61 11.38
N LYS A 205 -16.80 1.96 10.49
CA LYS A 205 -17.67 1.04 9.75
C LYS A 205 -17.47 1.17 8.25
N ILE A 206 -17.79 0.10 7.51
CA ILE A 206 -17.88 0.14 6.04
C ILE A 206 -19.32 0.58 5.71
N LEU A 207 -19.46 1.76 5.08
CA LEU A 207 -20.74 2.28 4.64
C LEU A 207 -21.13 1.84 3.25
N LEU A 208 -20.15 1.75 2.35
CA LEU A 208 -20.36 1.32 0.96
C LEU A 208 -19.28 0.31 0.57
N ASP A 209 -19.70 -0.67 -0.22
CA ASP A 209 -18.86 -1.71 -0.79
C ASP A 209 -19.23 -1.82 -2.27
N LEU A 210 -18.38 -1.27 -3.13
CA LEU A 210 -18.64 -1.15 -4.57
C LEU A 210 -17.70 -2.07 -5.34
N CYS A 211 -18.26 -2.97 -6.13
CA CYS A 211 -17.52 -3.88 -7.01
C CYS A 211 -18.24 -4.08 -8.35
N GLY A 212 -17.54 -4.69 -9.32
CA GLY A 212 -18.08 -5.04 -10.63
C GLY A 212 -18.66 -3.85 -11.40
N GLU A 213 -19.71 -4.10 -12.18
CA GLU A 213 -20.32 -3.12 -13.09
C GLU A 213 -20.76 -1.82 -12.40
N GLN A 214 -21.23 -1.90 -11.15
CA GLN A 214 -21.64 -0.71 -10.41
C GLN A 214 -20.48 0.24 -10.18
N ARG A 215 -19.29 -0.31 -9.87
CA ARG A 215 -18.08 0.48 -9.66
C ARG A 215 -17.50 0.99 -10.98
N GLU A 216 -17.48 0.14 -12.03
CA GLU A 216 -16.89 0.51 -13.33
C GLU A 216 -17.61 1.67 -14.01
N ARG A 217 -18.92 1.79 -13.80
CA ARG A 217 -19.74 2.88 -14.34
C ARG A 217 -19.85 4.08 -13.42
N MET A 218 -19.28 3.99 -12.20
CA MET A 218 -19.39 5.04 -11.19
C MET A 218 -18.54 6.25 -11.56
N SER A 219 -19.16 7.40 -11.62
CA SER A 219 -18.45 8.68 -11.68
C SER A 219 -18.08 9.21 -10.29
N VAL A 220 -17.10 10.12 -10.21
CA VAL A 220 -16.72 10.75 -8.95
C VAL A 220 -17.87 11.52 -8.30
N PRO A 221 -18.70 12.31 -9.05
CA PRO A 221 -19.88 12.95 -8.48
C PRO A 221 -20.88 11.96 -7.88
N GLU A 222 -21.17 10.85 -8.55
CA GLU A 222 -22.08 9.81 -8.04
C GLU A 222 -21.52 9.13 -6.80
N LEU A 223 -20.19 8.90 -6.74
CA LEU A 223 -19.54 8.35 -5.58
C LEU A 223 -19.66 9.29 -4.38
N LEU A 224 -19.49 10.61 -4.59
CA LEU A 224 -19.69 11.63 -3.57
C LEU A 224 -21.14 11.69 -3.09
N GLU A 225 -22.10 11.65 -3.99
CA GLU A 225 -23.52 11.66 -3.65
C GLU A 225 -23.89 10.45 -2.78
N ARG A 226 -23.44 9.25 -3.16
CA ARG A 226 -23.65 8.04 -2.35
C ARG A 226 -23.00 8.15 -0.96
N PHE A 227 -21.83 8.78 -0.89
CA PHE A 227 -21.17 9.03 0.39
C PHE A 227 -22.00 9.95 1.30
N GLN A 228 -22.51 11.05 0.73
CA GLN A 228 -23.38 11.97 1.48
C GLN A 228 -24.68 11.31 1.94
N GLN A 229 -25.27 10.46 1.09
CA GLN A 229 -26.49 9.72 1.43
C GLN A 229 -26.26 8.64 2.50
N ALA A 230 -25.11 7.97 2.48
CA ALA A 230 -24.76 6.91 3.42
C ALA A 230 -24.27 7.45 4.77
N GLY A 231 -23.63 8.63 4.76
CA GLY A 231 -23.12 9.29 5.95
C GLY A 231 -23.94 10.52 6.27
N SER A 232 -24.94 10.42 7.11
CA SER A 232 -25.79 11.53 7.54
C SER A 232 -25.07 12.60 8.38
N CYS A 233 -23.74 12.71 8.31
CA CYS A 233 -23.00 13.77 9.00
C CYS A 233 -21.61 14.01 8.43
N ALA A 234 -21.29 15.29 8.17
CA ALA A 234 -19.94 15.87 8.16
C ALA A 234 -19.00 15.56 6.98
N LEU A 235 -19.38 15.95 5.76
CA LEU A 235 -18.40 16.24 4.70
C LEU A 235 -18.22 17.74 4.42
N ASP A 236 -18.60 18.60 5.36
CA ASP A 236 -18.57 20.05 5.14
C ASP A 236 -17.17 20.69 5.01
N ASN A 237 -16.06 19.93 5.16
CA ASN A 237 -14.73 20.53 5.16
C ASN A 237 -13.63 19.81 4.36
N ASP A 238 -13.89 18.69 3.66
CA ASP A 238 -12.82 17.99 2.93
C ASP A 238 -12.71 18.41 1.45
N ARG A 239 -12.34 19.67 1.20
CA ARG A 239 -11.86 20.16 -0.12
C ARG A 239 -10.70 19.33 -0.69
N ILE A 240 -10.06 18.52 0.12
CA ILE A 240 -8.94 17.62 -0.26
C ILE A 240 -9.40 16.46 -1.14
N LEU A 241 -10.66 16.02 -1.03
CA LEU A 241 -11.21 14.92 -1.82
C LEU A 241 -11.39 15.26 -3.31
N LEU A 242 -11.34 16.54 -3.67
CA LEU A 242 -11.63 17.03 -5.02
C LEU A 242 -10.39 17.57 -5.76
N GLN A 243 -9.16 17.38 -5.27
CA GLN A 243 -8.00 17.83 -6.03
C GLN A 243 -7.89 17.06 -7.35
N PRO A 244 -8.01 17.73 -8.50
CA PRO A 244 -7.79 17.09 -9.78
C PRO A 244 -6.31 16.69 -9.87
N VAL A 245 -6.06 15.43 -10.14
CA VAL A 245 -4.76 15.00 -10.67
C VAL A 245 -4.66 15.66 -12.03
N GLY A 246 -3.75 16.65 -12.18
CA GLY A 246 -3.58 17.38 -13.41
C GLY A 246 -3.16 16.44 -14.53
N PHE A 247 -4.08 16.12 -15.41
CA PHE A 247 -3.75 15.53 -16.70
C PHE A 247 -3.19 16.65 -17.58
N GLY A 248 -1.87 16.68 -17.78
CA GLY A 248 -1.27 17.38 -18.91
C GLY A 248 -1.72 16.69 -20.20
N HIS A 249 -2.27 17.50 -21.10
CA HIS A 249 -2.53 17.13 -22.51
C HIS A 249 -1.23 16.81 -23.22
#